data_a38dcdb49c3b0e1b0ff21cea52a325d1
#
_entry.id   a38dcdb49c3b0e1b0ff21cea52a325d1
#
_cell.length_a   1.000
_cell.length_b   1.000
_cell.length_c   1.000
_cell.angle_alpha   90.00
_cell.angle_beta   90.00
_cell.angle_gamma   90.00
#
_symmetry.space_group_name_H-M   'P 1'
#
loop_
_entity.id
_entity.type
_entity.pdbx_description
1 polymer ?
#
loop_
_entity_poly.entity_id
_entity_poly.type
_entity_poly.pdbx_seq_one_letter_code
_entity_poly.pdbx_strand_id
1 'polypeptide(L)'
;MLRAARNNAGLSREEAAHRLYVGSRTLADYESGRTIAPPDVIMKMAEVYQEPMLPADYCAKVCPIGQVLAHSIDRSEFAVTVLRVLKEFADVERLRDNLVNIAADGKLHDHEVDEFEVILKEMVELEKCISELKFFALRHGVEIEDIMPSA
;
A
#
# COMPACT_ATOMS: atom_id res chain seq x y z
N MET A 1 5.64 -8.59 11.75
CA MET A 1 4.58 -7.65 11.41
C MET A 1 3.29 -8.00 12.18
N LEU A 2 2.54 -9.05 11.87
CA LEU A 2 1.24 -9.39 12.50
C LEU A 2 1.31 -9.51 14.04
N ARG A 3 2.34 -10.23 14.55
CA ARG A 3 2.56 -10.35 15.99
C ARG A 3 2.83 -9.01 16.68
N ALA A 4 3.54 -8.09 16.02
CA ALA A 4 3.80 -6.75 16.56
C ALA A 4 2.50 -5.94 16.66
N ALA A 5 1.67 -5.96 15.60
CA ALA A 5 0.36 -5.29 15.59
C ALA A 5 -0.55 -5.80 16.73
N ARG A 6 -0.66 -7.12 16.91
CA ARG A 6 -1.42 -7.70 18.03
C ARG A 6 -0.90 -7.24 19.39
N ASN A 7 0.42 -7.27 19.58
CA ASN A 7 1.02 -6.84 20.86
C ASN A 7 0.79 -5.36 21.16
N ASN A 8 0.86 -4.51 20.11
CA ASN A 8 0.56 -3.07 20.25
C ASN A 8 -0.90 -2.82 20.61
N ALA A 9 -1.82 -3.68 20.15
CA ALA A 9 -3.22 -3.67 20.55
C ALA A 9 -3.46 -4.23 21.99
N GLY A 10 -2.40 -4.68 22.68
CA GLY A 10 -2.49 -5.22 24.05
C GLY A 10 -3.20 -6.57 24.14
N LEU A 11 -3.36 -7.29 23.03
CA LEU A 11 -4.10 -8.55 23.00
C LEU A 11 -3.18 -9.77 23.22
N SER A 12 -3.61 -10.69 24.08
CA SER A 12 -3.04 -12.04 24.11
C SER A 12 -3.33 -12.77 22.80
N ARG A 13 -2.58 -13.85 22.49
CA ARG A 13 -2.86 -14.63 21.27
C ARG A 13 -4.22 -15.30 21.33
N GLU A 14 -4.63 -15.78 22.49
CA GLU A 14 -5.91 -16.44 22.73
C GLU A 14 -7.07 -15.48 22.50
N GLU A 15 -7.01 -14.26 23.04
CA GLU A 15 -8.01 -13.21 22.82
C GLU A 15 -8.10 -12.81 21.36
N ALA A 16 -6.97 -12.57 20.72
CA ALA A 16 -6.93 -12.21 19.30
C ALA A 16 -7.52 -13.32 18.43
N ALA A 17 -7.13 -14.57 18.67
CA ALA A 17 -7.65 -15.73 17.96
C ALA A 17 -9.18 -15.85 18.09
N HIS A 18 -9.70 -15.64 19.30
CA HIS A 18 -11.14 -15.62 19.55
C HIS A 18 -11.87 -14.51 18.76
N ARG A 19 -11.35 -13.27 18.80
CA ARG A 19 -11.94 -12.12 18.07
C ARG A 19 -11.85 -12.27 16.55
N LEU A 20 -10.82 -12.95 16.06
CA LEU A 20 -10.61 -13.22 14.63
C LEU A 20 -11.36 -14.47 14.15
N TYR A 21 -11.97 -15.24 15.04
CA TYR A 21 -12.62 -16.54 14.76
C TYR A 21 -11.66 -17.55 14.11
N VAL A 22 -10.39 -17.56 14.53
CA VAL A 22 -9.38 -18.54 14.11
C VAL A 22 -8.85 -19.32 15.30
N GLY A 23 -8.24 -20.49 15.06
CA GLY A 23 -7.54 -21.22 16.11
C GLY A 23 -6.28 -20.49 16.57
N SER A 24 -5.95 -20.56 17.86
CA SER A 24 -4.75 -19.93 18.43
C SER A 24 -3.46 -20.47 17.77
N ARG A 25 -3.44 -21.74 17.36
CA ARG A 25 -2.35 -22.34 16.58
C ARG A 25 -2.27 -21.75 15.16
N THR A 26 -3.39 -21.59 14.50
CA THR A 26 -3.47 -20.97 13.17
C THR A 26 -2.95 -19.53 13.22
N LEU A 27 -3.35 -18.76 14.23
CA LEU A 27 -2.83 -17.42 14.43
C LEU A 27 -1.31 -17.42 14.68
N ALA A 28 -0.78 -18.39 15.44
CA ALA A 28 0.66 -18.53 15.62
C ALA A 28 1.40 -18.85 14.31
N ASP A 29 0.79 -19.63 13.43
CA ASP A 29 1.36 -19.96 12.12
C ASP A 29 1.35 -18.74 11.19
N TYR A 30 0.31 -17.91 11.20
CA TYR A 30 0.27 -16.62 10.49
C TYR A 30 1.33 -15.64 11.04
N GLU A 31 1.44 -15.49 12.35
CA GLU A 31 2.40 -14.58 13.01
C GLU A 31 3.87 -14.98 12.77
N SER A 32 4.13 -16.27 12.59
CA SER A 32 5.48 -16.79 12.32
C SER A 32 5.84 -16.82 10.84
N GLY A 33 4.87 -16.55 9.95
CA GLY A 33 5.05 -16.66 8.51
C GLY A 33 5.09 -18.10 8.00
N ARG A 34 4.72 -19.08 8.85
CA ARG A 34 4.66 -20.50 8.44
C ARG A 34 3.51 -20.75 7.48
N THR A 35 2.45 -19.98 7.59
CA THR A 35 1.31 -19.98 6.69
C THR A 35 0.95 -18.54 6.34
N ILE A 36 0.64 -18.28 5.07
CA ILE A 36 0.16 -16.99 4.60
C ILE A 36 -1.28 -16.79 5.07
N ALA A 37 -1.56 -15.71 5.78
CA ALA A 37 -2.91 -15.40 6.20
C ALA A 37 -3.77 -14.98 5.01
N PRO A 38 -5.04 -15.42 4.90
CA PRO A 38 -5.94 -14.95 3.86
C PRO A 38 -6.21 -13.45 3.96
N PRO A 39 -6.47 -12.76 2.83
CA PRO A 39 -6.70 -11.31 2.83
C PRO A 39 -7.85 -10.84 3.73
N ASP A 40 -8.95 -11.59 3.79
CA ASP A 40 -10.10 -11.32 4.67
C ASP A 40 -9.72 -11.38 6.15
N VAL A 41 -8.84 -12.32 6.53
CA VAL A 41 -8.30 -12.41 7.90
C VAL A 41 -7.40 -11.20 8.20
N ILE A 42 -6.60 -10.74 7.23
CA ILE A 42 -5.76 -9.55 7.40
C ILE A 42 -6.62 -8.29 7.59
N MET A 43 -7.70 -8.13 6.80
CA MET A 43 -8.64 -7.02 6.97
C MET A 43 -9.25 -7.05 8.38
N LYS A 44 -9.69 -8.21 8.84
CA LYS A 44 -10.23 -8.36 10.18
C LYS A 44 -9.18 -8.14 11.29
N MET A 45 -7.92 -8.53 11.05
CA MET A 45 -6.82 -8.21 11.97
C MET A 45 -6.61 -6.68 12.07
N ALA A 46 -6.71 -5.94 10.97
CA ALA A 46 -6.58 -4.49 10.97
C ALA A 46 -7.64 -3.82 11.86
N GLU A 47 -8.90 -4.28 11.78
CA GLU A 47 -10.00 -3.82 12.63
C GLU A 47 -9.77 -4.17 14.10
N VAL A 48 -9.52 -5.46 14.39
CA VAL A 48 -9.38 -5.97 15.77
C VAL A 48 -8.16 -5.38 16.48
N TYR A 49 -7.08 -5.13 15.74
CA TYR A 49 -5.85 -4.56 16.28
C TYR A 49 -5.82 -3.02 16.22
N GLN A 50 -6.84 -2.41 15.60
CA GLN A 50 -6.88 -0.96 15.35
C GLN A 50 -5.62 -0.45 14.62
N GLU A 51 -5.15 -1.25 13.65
CA GLU A 51 -3.98 -0.93 12.83
C GLU A 51 -4.40 -0.87 11.34
N PRO A 52 -4.92 0.27 10.88
CA PRO A 52 -5.45 0.41 9.51
C PRO A 52 -4.38 0.26 8.42
N MET A 53 -3.09 0.38 8.80
CA MET A 53 -1.96 0.19 7.88
C MET A 53 -1.59 -1.27 7.65
N LEU A 54 -2.13 -2.19 8.47
CA LEU A 54 -1.76 -3.60 8.44
C LEU A 54 -1.98 -4.27 7.08
N PRO A 55 -3.10 -4.02 6.35
CA PRO A 55 -3.32 -4.60 5.02
C PRO A 55 -2.30 -4.13 3.99
N ALA A 56 -1.95 -2.85 3.99
CA ALA A 56 -0.96 -2.30 3.07
C ALA A 56 0.45 -2.86 3.32
N ASP A 57 0.87 -2.87 4.58
CA ASP A 57 2.12 -3.49 5.00
C ASP A 57 2.17 -4.98 4.63
N TYR A 58 1.04 -5.68 4.75
CA TYR A 58 0.92 -7.09 4.37
C TYR A 58 1.03 -7.27 2.84
N CYS A 59 0.30 -6.47 2.07
CA CYS A 59 0.39 -6.50 0.61
C CYS A 59 1.82 -6.25 0.13
N ALA A 60 2.47 -5.20 0.61
CA ALA A 60 3.82 -4.85 0.17
C ALA A 60 4.90 -5.87 0.56
N LYS A 61 4.74 -6.59 1.70
CA LYS A 61 5.82 -7.42 2.28
C LYS A 61 5.60 -8.92 2.17
N VAL A 62 4.34 -9.37 2.07
CA VAL A 62 3.99 -10.79 2.24
C VAL A 62 3.16 -11.33 1.07
N CYS A 63 2.18 -10.56 0.55
CA CYS A 63 1.35 -10.97 -0.55
C CYS A 63 2.15 -11.05 -1.85
N PRO A 64 2.22 -12.19 -2.57
CA PRO A 64 2.99 -12.29 -3.81
C PRO A 64 2.54 -11.30 -4.89
N ILE A 65 1.24 -11.02 -4.98
CA ILE A 65 0.70 -10.02 -5.92
C ILE A 65 1.08 -8.61 -5.45
N GLY A 66 0.93 -8.34 -4.15
CA GLY A 66 1.26 -7.04 -3.58
C GLY A 66 2.75 -6.71 -3.65
N GLN A 67 3.64 -7.70 -3.59
CA GLN A 67 5.08 -7.48 -3.76
C GLN A 67 5.44 -6.95 -5.17
N VAL A 68 4.57 -7.17 -6.16
CA VAL A 68 4.74 -6.64 -7.52
C VAL A 68 4.03 -5.31 -7.72
N LEU A 69 2.85 -5.13 -7.10
CA LEU A 69 1.94 -4.02 -7.40
C LEU A 69 1.80 -3.01 -6.27
N ALA A 70 2.17 -3.36 -5.03
CA ALA A 70 2.01 -2.47 -3.89
C ALA A 70 3.34 -1.85 -3.46
N HIS A 71 3.28 -0.58 -3.03
CA HIS A 71 4.43 0.13 -2.51
C HIS A 71 4.51 0.04 -0.98
N SER A 72 5.75 0.03 -0.45
CA SER A 72 5.96 0.23 0.99
C SER A 72 5.58 1.65 1.35
N ILE A 73 4.70 1.81 2.33
CA ILE A 73 4.19 3.10 2.77
C ILE A 73 5.09 3.65 3.87
N ASP A 74 5.59 4.87 3.66
CA ASP A 74 6.31 5.61 4.68
C ASP A 74 5.33 6.26 5.66
N ARG A 75 5.68 6.27 6.95
CA ARG A 75 4.86 6.84 8.03
C ARG A 75 5.27 8.28 8.31
N SER A 76 5.45 9.07 7.25
CA SER A 76 5.82 10.48 7.34
C SER A 76 4.72 11.33 7.96
N GLU A 77 5.08 12.52 8.43
CA GLU A 77 4.11 13.53 8.87
C GLU A 77 3.29 14.08 7.68
N PHE A 78 2.06 14.52 7.93
CA PHE A 78 1.14 15.01 6.90
C PHE A 78 1.76 16.07 5.98
N ALA A 79 2.38 17.10 6.57
CA ALA A 79 2.99 18.18 5.79
C ALA A 79 4.11 17.67 4.87
N VAL A 80 4.92 16.72 5.34
CA VAL A 80 5.99 16.10 4.55
C VAL A 80 5.40 15.28 3.41
N THR A 81 4.36 14.50 3.66
CA THR A 81 3.66 13.71 2.65
C THR A 81 3.07 14.61 1.55
N VAL A 82 2.39 15.71 1.94
CA VAL A 82 1.84 16.68 0.98
C VAL A 82 2.92 17.31 0.11
N LEU A 83 4.03 17.76 0.72
CA LEU A 83 5.13 18.38 -0.04
C LEU A 83 5.78 17.37 -1.01
N ARG A 84 5.89 16.09 -0.63
CA ARG A 84 6.37 15.03 -1.52
C ARG A 84 5.42 14.82 -2.69
N VAL A 85 4.11 14.70 -2.46
CA VAL A 85 3.11 14.58 -3.53
C VAL A 85 3.24 15.72 -4.54
N LEU A 86 3.34 16.97 -4.05
CA LEU A 86 3.47 18.14 -4.92
C LEU A 86 4.77 18.14 -5.72
N LYS A 87 5.88 17.68 -5.11
CA LYS A 87 7.18 17.53 -5.79
C LYS A 87 7.07 16.48 -6.90
N GLU A 88 6.63 15.26 -6.59
CA GLU A 88 6.57 14.16 -7.56
C GLU A 88 5.57 14.48 -8.69
N PHE A 89 4.47 15.18 -8.38
CA PHE A 89 3.55 15.67 -9.40
C PHE A 89 4.24 16.65 -10.39
N ALA A 90 5.06 17.57 -9.87
CA ALA A 90 5.81 18.50 -10.72
C ALA A 90 6.91 17.79 -11.53
N ASP A 91 7.49 16.71 -11.03
CA ASP A 91 8.49 15.92 -11.75
C ASP A 91 7.83 15.16 -12.92
N VAL A 92 6.66 14.54 -12.71
CA VAL A 92 5.86 13.93 -13.79
C VAL A 92 5.39 14.96 -14.82
N GLU A 93 4.94 16.14 -14.38
CA GLU A 93 4.48 17.20 -15.32
C GLU A 93 5.61 17.68 -16.25
N ARG A 94 6.86 17.71 -15.80
CA ARG A 94 8.02 18.05 -16.66
C ARG A 94 8.25 17.02 -17.78
N LEU A 95 7.85 15.79 -17.60
CA LEU A 95 8.01 14.70 -18.57
C LEU A 95 6.79 14.52 -19.49
N ARG A 96 5.77 15.36 -19.31
CA ARG A 96 4.52 15.28 -20.06
C ARG A 96 4.72 15.28 -21.57
N ASP A 97 5.50 16.23 -22.10
CA ASP A 97 5.69 16.37 -23.55
C ASP A 97 6.43 15.17 -24.14
N ASN A 98 7.38 14.60 -23.38
CA ASN A 98 8.07 13.37 -23.76
C ASN A 98 7.09 12.20 -23.87
N LEU A 99 6.22 12.04 -22.86
CA LEU A 99 5.19 10.98 -22.86
C LEU A 99 4.21 11.14 -24.04
N VAL A 100 3.80 12.38 -24.35
CA VAL A 100 2.94 12.67 -25.51
C VAL A 100 3.65 12.33 -26.83
N ASN A 101 4.93 12.62 -26.95
CA ASN A 101 5.72 12.29 -28.15
C ASN A 101 5.85 10.77 -28.35
N ILE A 102 6.16 10.01 -27.30
CA ILE A 102 6.22 8.54 -27.33
C ILE A 102 4.85 7.94 -27.75
N ALA A 103 3.76 8.54 -27.28
CA ALA A 103 2.41 8.04 -27.57
C ALA A 103 1.85 8.48 -28.94
N ALA A 104 2.56 9.33 -29.71
CA ALA A 104 2.01 10.04 -30.86
C ALA A 104 1.54 9.12 -32.00
N ASP A 105 2.20 8.00 -32.22
CA ASP A 105 1.82 7.02 -33.25
C ASP A 105 1.07 5.78 -32.69
N GLY A 106 0.82 5.75 -31.37
CA GLY A 106 0.08 4.70 -30.67
C GLY A 106 0.87 3.42 -30.43
N LYS A 107 2.20 3.47 -30.55
CA LYS A 107 3.10 2.32 -30.30
C LYS A 107 4.31 2.77 -29.49
N LEU A 108 4.84 1.86 -28.68
CA LEU A 108 6.12 2.03 -28.02
C LEU A 108 7.20 1.33 -28.84
N HIS A 109 8.16 2.09 -29.37
CA HIS A 109 9.28 1.58 -30.13
C HIS A 109 10.49 1.25 -29.26
N ASP A 110 11.34 0.33 -29.71
CA ASP A 110 12.53 -0.13 -28.97
C ASP A 110 13.46 1.03 -28.55
N HIS A 111 13.58 2.07 -29.38
CA HIS A 111 14.41 3.23 -29.08
C HIS A 111 13.80 4.21 -28.06
N GLU A 112 12.53 4.06 -27.73
CA GLU A 112 11.80 4.89 -26.76
C GLU A 112 11.71 4.24 -25.38
N VAL A 113 12.06 2.94 -25.27
CA VAL A 113 11.90 2.15 -24.03
C VAL A 113 12.65 2.79 -22.86
N ASP A 114 13.90 3.22 -23.07
CA ASP A 114 14.72 3.82 -22.02
C ASP A 114 14.11 5.13 -21.50
N GLU A 115 13.59 5.96 -22.39
CA GLU A 115 12.93 7.21 -22.02
C GLU A 115 11.60 6.95 -21.32
N PHE A 116 10.83 5.99 -21.83
CA PHE A 116 9.57 5.56 -21.19
C PHE A 116 9.79 4.99 -19.79
N GLU A 117 10.89 4.23 -19.57
CA GLU A 117 11.26 3.76 -18.22
C GLU A 117 11.51 4.90 -17.24
N VAL A 118 12.16 5.98 -17.67
CA VAL A 118 12.38 7.17 -16.82
C VAL A 118 11.05 7.77 -16.40
N ILE A 119 10.12 7.94 -17.34
CA ILE A 119 8.79 8.47 -17.07
C ILE A 119 8.01 7.58 -16.12
N LEU A 120 8.06 6.26 -16.33
CA LEU A 120 7.41 5.29 -15.44
C LEU A 120 7.96 5.33 -14.02
N LYS A 121 9.26 5.52 -13.84
CA LYS A 121 9.87 5.64 -12.50
C LYS A 121 9.30 6.83 -11.73
N GLU A 122 9.19 7.99 -12.37
CA GLU A 122 8.60 9.19 -11.73
C GLU A 122 7.10 8.97 -11.42
N MET A 123 6.36 8.33 -12.32
CA MET A 123 4.96 7.99 -12.08
C MET A 123 4.78 7.02 -10.90
N VAL A 124 5.66 6.05 -10.75
CA VAL A 124 5.65 5.09 -9.63
C VAL A 124 5.94 5.78 -8.29
N GLU A 125 6.88 6.75 -8.27
CA GLU A 125 7.14 7.53 -7.05
C GLU A 125 5.94 8.42 -6.68
N LEU A 126 5.28 9.02 -7.66
CA LEU A 126 4.03 9.76 -7.45
C LEU A 126 2.91 8.85 -6.90
N GLU A 127 2.71 7.67 -7.48
CA GLU A 127 1.72 6.69 -7.03
C GLU A 127 1.96 6.28 -5.57
N LYS A 128 3.21 6.05 -5.19
CA LYS A 128 3.62 5.77 -3.81
C LYS A 128 3.24 6.91 -2.87
N CYS A 129 3.57 8.15 -3.22
CA CYS A 129 3.24 9.32 -2.41
C CYS A 129 1.72 9.53 -2.28
N ILE A 130 0.95 9.29 -3.36
CA ILE A 130 -0.52 9.30 -3.32
C ILE A 130 -1.05 8.21 -2.38
N SER A 131 -0.47 7.02 -2.41
CA SER A 131 -0.84 5.94 -1.51
C SER A 131 -0.59 6.30 -0.05
N GLU A 132 0.55 6.92 0.26
CA GLU A 132 0.86 7.44 1.60
C GLU A 132 -0.19 8.48 2.07
N LEU A 133 -0.60 9.40 1.19
CA LEU A 133 -1.63 10.40 1.48
C LEU A 133 -3.00 9.76 1.74
N LYS A 134 -3.40 8.77 0.95
CA LYS A 134 -4.63 7.98 1.17
C LYS A 134 -4.62 7.32 2.56
N PHE A 135 -3.51 6.71 2.96
CA PHE A 135 -3.40 6.09 4.27
C PHE A 135 -3.41 7.11 5.41
N PHE A 136 -2.86 8.30 5.17
CA PHE A 136 -2.99 9.40 6.13
C PHE A 136 -4.47 9.77 6.33
N ALA A 137 -5.23 9.88 5.25
CA ALA A 137 -6.67 10.16 5.30
C ALA A 137 -7.45 9.10 6.08
N LEU A 138 -7.18 7.80 5.84
CA LEU A 138 -7.78 6.68 6.59
C LEU A 138 -7.57 6.78 8.09
N ARG A 139 -6.36 7.12 8.53
CA ARG A 139 -6.03 7.29 9.96
C ARG A 139 -6.80 8.43 10.61
N HIS A 140 -7.32 9.38 9.84
CA HIS A 140 -8.11 10.52 10.29
C HIS A 140 -9.61 10.38 10.02
N GLY A 141 -10.08 9.15 9.74
CA GLY A 141 -11.49 8.82 9.60
C GLY A 141 -12.11 9.20 8.26
N VAL A 142 -11.29 9.45 7.24
CA VAL A 142 -11.80 9.57 5.85
C VAL A 142 -12.04 8.16 5.30
N GLU A 143 -13.25 7.88 4.87
CA GLU A 143 -13.59 6.60 4.28
C GLU A 143 -13.15 6.58 2.82
N ILE A 144 -12.30 5.61 2.45
CA ILE A 144 -11.77 5.52 1.07
C ILE A 144 -12.88 5.12 0.09
N GLU A 145 -13.88 4.38 0.53
CA GLU A 145 -15.02 3.96 -0.28
C GLU A 145 -15.77 5.16 -0.90
N ASP A 146 -15.76 6.31 -0.22
CA ASP A 146 -16.33 7.56 -0.73
C ASP A 146 -15.44 8.23 -1.80
N ILE A 147 -14.17 7.85 -1.90
CA ILE A 147 -13.17 8.46 -2.80
C ILE A 147 -12.85 7.54 -3.98
N MET A 148 -12.98 6.22 -3.80
CA MET A 148 -12.70 5.25 -4.86
C MET A 148 -13.95 5.07 -5.74
N PRO A 149 -13.78 5.10 -7.08
CA PRO A 149 -14.90 4.76 -7.95
C PRO A 149 -15.35 3.33 -7.63
N SER A 150 -16.66 3.15 -7.46
CA SER A 150 -17.28 1.83 -7.37
C SER A 150 -16.92 1.02 -8.63
N ALA A 151 -16.37 -0.16 -8.45
CA ALA A 151 -16.04 -1.09 -9.54
C ALA A 151 -17.28 -1.55 -10.30
#